data_429fe9971e7d4c4ac22949039b5b3282
#
_entry.id   429fe9971e7d4c4ac22949039b5b3282
#
_cell.length_a   1.000
_cell.length_b   1.000
_cell.length_c   1.000
_cell.angle_alpha   90.00
_cell.angle_beta   90.00
_cell.angle_gamma   90.00
#
_symmetry.space_group_name_H-M   'P 1'
#
loop_
_entity.id
_entity.type
_entity.pdbx_description
1 polymer ?
#
loop_
_entity_poly.entity_id
_entity_poly.type
_entity_poly.pdbx_seq_one_letter_code
_entity_poly.pdbx_strand_id
1 'polypeptide(L)'
;MDTRVVAVVVTWNRRDLLEESLAALDDQTHPPARVVVVDNASTDRTTDWLTAESAKHERWDVVTLTSNTGGAGGFAAGLERALTHDPDLVWLLDDDTVPTRTAAAELVRAWTSYSARKRPALLASRVVWTDGRDHPMNTPRPKPGASRAERRAAAAIGCVPVRSASFVSIMCDAQVVRDRGLPVADYFLWNDDFEYSTRLIRGNVGLSVPASVVEHRTKVFGSTDADPGERFFYEVRNKVWMFTRSRSLSLPEKAVYGGATLRRWARTFAASSDRAVLRRGLVRGLRTGLFTSPRRNDEVLAAAGWSRELRAEAPRVLPPGQPFSLLVSTYANDDPAFLREAFHSSVQQQTRPPAEVVLVQDGPVPPELAAEIAHLAETSPVPVRHVLIDANLGLGPALDRGLQACRYEIVARMDADDVSVPERFAKQLPLIEAGADIVGSGLTEFGEHVGDVVGRRTPPTSPEEIRRVIRFRDPFNHPTVVYRKSAVQAAGGYTDMALMEDYLLFTRMIEAGARPANIAEPLVNYRVGAGAYARRGGTGLLRSELALQRRFRDLGITTRREYVRNVVVRGGYRLVPEAIRRTAYRALIANRGGDHAVPGAAHGNEEGGAPAGRLPGAR
;
A
#
# COMPACT_ATOMS: atom_id res chain seq x y z
N MET A 1 19.66 -0.65 -14.06
CA MET A 1 19.07 -1.62 -13.12
C MET A 1 18.20 -2.56 -13.92
N ASP A 2 18.34 -3.85 -13.70
CA ASP A 2 17.52 -4.84 -14.37
C ASP A 2 16.08 -4.79 -13.81
N THR A 3 15.08 -4.79 -14.69
CA THR A 3 13.66 -4.66 -14.28
C THR A 3 13.21 -5.95 -13.60
N ARG A 4 12.82 -5.87 -12.33
CA ARG A 4 12.42 -7.02 -11.52
C ARG A 4 10.97 -7.41 -11.82
N VAL A 5 10.77 -8.55 -12.45
CA VAL A 5 9.46 -9.12 -12.75
C VAL A 5 9.13 -10.24 -11.76
N VAL A 6 7.92 -10.23 -11.20
CA VAL A 6 7.35 -11.38 -10.47
C VAL A 6 6.13 -11.88 -11.22
N ALA A 7 6.12 -13.17 -11.59
CA ALA A 7 4.98 -13.79 -12.23
C ALA A 7 3.98 -14.31 -11.19
N VAL A 8 2.68 -14.32 -11.54
CA VAL A 8 1.60 -14.93 -10.76
C VAL A 8 0.83 -15.86 -11.66
N VAL A 9 0.76 -17.13 -11.29
CA VAL A 9 -0.02 -18.17 -12.00
C VAL A 9 -1.09 -18.70 -11.05
N VAL A 10 -2.34 -18.74 -11.49
CA VAL A 10 -3.47 -19.28 -10.71
C VAL A 10 -3.93 -20.58 -11.32
N THR A 11 -4.01 -21.64 -10.53
CA THR A 11 -4.42 -22.96 -10.99
C THR A 11 -5.56 -23.57 -10.16
N TRP A 12 -6.36 -24.42 -10.80
CA TRP A 12 -7.36 -25.26 -10.17
C TRP A 12 -7.63 -26.52 -11.00
N ASN A 13 -7.19 -27.69 -10.49
CA ASN A 13 -7.40 -28.99 -11.14
C ASN A 13 -6.89 -29.07 -12.59
N ARG A 14 -5.66 -28.57 -12.84
CA ARG A 14 -5.05 -28.53 -14.19
C ARG A 14 -3.53 -28.74 -14.17
N ARG A 15 -3.11 -29.75 -13.42
CA ARG A 15 -1.69 -30.05 -13.19
C ARG A 15 -0.84 -30.03 -14.47
N ASP A 16 -1.24 -30.77 -15.51
CA ASP A 16 -0.42 -30.95 -16.72
C ASP A 16 -0.22 -29.63 -17.46
N LEU A 17 -1.26 -28.78 -17.57
CA LEU A 17 -1.17 -27.47 -18.21
C LEU A 17 -0.33 -26.50 -17.36
N LEU A 18 -0.46 -26.57 -16.04
CA LEU A 18 0.35 -25.78 -15.11
C LEU A 18 1.85 -26.10 -15.28
N GLU A 19 2.20 -27.39 -15.36
CA GLU A 19 3.59 -27.84 -15.55
C GLU A 19 4.21 -27.23 -16.82
N GLU A 20 3.47 -27.23 -17.93
CA GLU A 20 3.91 -26.62 -19.18
C GLU A 20 4.04 -25.09 -19.08
N SER A 21 3.09 -24.44 -18.42
CA SER A 21 3.13 -23.00 -18.18
C SER A 21 4.35 -22.58 -17.33
N LEU A 22 4.63 -23.31 -16.26
CA LEU A 22 5.76 -23.03 -15.37
C LEU A 22 7.10 -23.29 -16.06
N ALA A 23 7.22 -24.36 -16.84
CA ALA A 23 8.41 -24.64 -17.63
C ALA A 23 8.68 -23.51 -18.65
N ALA A 24 7.64 -22.99 -19.30
CA ALA A 24 7.77 -21.86 -20.23
C ALA A 24 8.15 -20.54 -19.52
N LEU A 25 7.77 -20.35 -18.26
CA LEU A 25 8.20 -19.21 -17.46
C LEU A 25 9.68 -19.32 -17.06
N ASP A 26 10.16 -20.52 -16.78
CA ASP A 26 11.57 -20.76 -16.48
C ASP A 26 12.50 -20.58 -17.69
N ASP A 27 12.00 -20.85 -18.91
CA ASP A 27 12.75 -20.71 -20.18
C ASP A 27 12.67 -19.28 -20.79
N GLN A 28 12.17 -18.30 -20.08
CA GLN A 28 12.10 -16.92 -20.58
C GLN A 28 13.50 -16.31 -20.77
N THR A 29 13.71 -15.54 -21.84
CA THR A 29 14.96 -14.74 -22.02
C THR A 29 15.11 -13.62 -20.99
N HIS A 30 14.01 -13.19 -20.37
CA HIS A 30 13.96 -12.35 -19.19
C HIS A 30 13.16 -13.09 -18.12
N PRO A 31 13.77 -14.04 -17.38
CA PRO A 31 13.05 -14.90 -16.47
C PRO A 31 12.52 -14.08 -15.28
N PRO A 32 11.31 -14.37 -14.79
CA PRO A 32 10.80 -13.76 -13.56
C PRO A 32 11.74 -14.03 -12.39
N ALA A 33 11.97 -13.01 -11.56
CA ALA A 33 12.77 -13.14 -10.33
C ALA A 33 12.11 -14.09 -9.32
N ARG A 34 10.77 -14.17 -9.35
CA ARG A 34 9.93 -15.11 -8.59
C ARG A 34 8.70 -15.49 -9.41
N VAL A 35 8.19 -16.70 -9.16
CA VAL A 35 6.92 -17.18 -9.70
C VAL A 35 6.02 -17.56 -8.53
N VAL A 36 4.99 -16.76 -8.28
CA VAL A 36 3.97 -17.06 -7.28
C VAL A 36 2.92 -17.96 -7.92
N VAL A 37 2.80 -19.18 -7.43
CA VAL A 37 1.82 -20.16 -7.91
C VAL A 37 0.72 -20.26 -6.89
N VAL A 38 -0.52 -19.92 -7.27
CA VAL A 38 -1.69 -20.02 -6.39
C VAL A 38 -2.47 -21.27 -6.74
N ASP A 39 -2.40 -22.25 -5.87
CA ASP A 39 -3.29 -23.40 -5.92
C ASP A 39 -4.63 -23.07 -5.24
N ASN A 40 -5.66 -22.93 -6.04
CA ASN A 40 -6.98 -22.47 -5.63
C ASN A 40 -7.86 -23.64 -5.11
N ALA A 41 -7.32 -24.42 -4.18
CA ALA A 41 -7.92 -25.64 -3.59
C ALA A 41 -8.14 -26.75 -4.63
N SER A 42 -7.09 -27.18 -5.32
CA SER A 42 -7.16 -28.33 -6.23
C SER A 42 -7.41 -29.64 -5.49
N THR A 43 -8.07 -30.58 -6.18
CA THR A 43 -8.43 -31.92 -5.68
C THR A 43 -7.85 -33.07 -6.51
N ASP A 44 -7.04 -32.75 -7.52
CA ASP A 44 -6.45 -33.67 -8.49
C ASP A 44 -4.96 -33.99 -8.26
N ARG A 45 -4.46 -33.83 -7.02
CA ARG A 45 -3.06 -33.95 -6.62
C ARG A 45 -2.14 -32.81 -7.13
N THR A 46 -2.66 -31.73 -7.65
CA THR A 46 -1.87 -30.55 -8.01
C THR A 46 -1.11 -30.00 -6.81
N THR A 47 -1.77 -29.95 -5.62
CA THR A 47 -1.18 -29.48 -4.35
C THR A 47 0.04 -30.33 -3.95
N ASP A 48 -0.09 -31.67 -3.99
CA ASP A 48 1.00 -32.59 -3.63
C ASP A 48 2.20 -32.42 -4.55
N TRP A 49 1.93 -32.31 -5.85
CA TRP A 49 2.95 -32.09 -6.87
C TRP A 49 3.65 -30.74 -6.67
N LEU A 50 2.91 -29.63 -6.49
CA LEU A 50 3.48 -28.31 -6.24
C LEU A 50 4.36 -28.31 -5.00
N THR A 51 3.95 -28.99 -3.93
CA THR A 51 4.74 -29.10 -2.69
C THR A 51 6.07 -29.81 -2.93
N ALA A 52 6.06 -30.89 -3.73
CA ALA A 52 7.27 -31.64 -4.05
C ALA A 52 8.20 -30.89 -5.02
N GLU A 53 7.64 -30.23 -6.04
CA GLU A 53 8.43 -29.52 -7.05
C GLU A 53 8.96 -28.18 -6.55
N SER A 54 8.20 -27.42 -5.77
CA SER A 54 8.66 -26.13 -5.24
C SER A 54 9.94 -26.25 -4.40
N ALA A 55 10.17 -27.37 -3.75
CA ALA A 55 11.41 -27.65 -3.04
C ALA A 55 12.66 -27.73 -3.95
N LYS A 56 12.47 -27.96 -5.25
CA LYS A 56 13.55 -28.05 -6.27
C LYS A 56 13.74 -26.72 -7.03
N HIS A 57 12.77 -25.82 -6.95
CA HIS A 57 12.73 -24.56 -7.71
C HIS A 57 12.73 -23.36 -6.76
N GLU A 58 13.92 -22.83 -6.44
CA GLU A 58 14.07 -21.68 -5.51
C GLU A 58 13.26 -20.43 -5.89
N ARG A 59 12.91 -20.27 -7.17
CA ARG A 59 12.11 -19.15 -7.66
C ARG A 59 10.61 -19.31 -7.45
N TRP A 60 10.13 -20.52 -7.14
CA TRP A 60 8.71 -20.77 -6.97
C TRP A 60 8.28 -20.47 -5.53
N ASP A 61 7.16 -19.76 -5.40
CA ASP A 61 6.52 -19.39 -4.14
C ASP A 61 5.07 -19.85 -4.19
N VAL A 62 4.74 -20.93 -3.48
CA VAL A 62 3.44 -21.59 -3.60
C VAL A 62 2.49 -21.08 -2.51
N VAL A 63 1.31 -20.65 -2.95
CA VAL A 63 0.18 -20.25 -2.10
C VAL A 63 -0.93 -21.26 -2.27
N THR A 64 -1.28 -21.98 -1.21
CA THR A 64 -2.38 -22.96 -1.22
C THR A 64 -3.60 -22.40 -0.50
N LEU A 65 -4.73 -22.32 -1.19
CA LEU A 65 -6.01 -21.95 -0.60
C LEU A 65 -6.77 -23.19 -0.15
N THR A 66 -7.59 -23.07 0.90
CA THR A 66 -8.39 -24.19 1.43
C THR A 66 -9.76 -24.34 0.77
N SER A 67 -10.19 -23.33 0.00
CA SER A 67 -11.41 -23.36 -0.80
C SER A 67 -11.23 -22.57 -2.09
N ASN A 68 -11.91 -23.01 -3.15
CA ASN A 68 -11.87 -22.35 -4.45
C ASN A 68 -12.52 -20.96 -4.37
N THR A 69 -11.73 -19.91 -4.61
CA THR A 69 -12.15 -18.50 -4.62
C THR A 69 -12.40 -17.96 -6.03
N GLY A 70 -12.37 -18.83 -7.05
CA GLY A 70 -12.41 -18.43 -8.46
C GLY A 70 -11.14 -17.73 -8.91
N GLY A 71 -11.05 -17.39 -10.19
CA GLY A 71 -9.92 -16.62 -10.74
C GLY A 71 -9.70 -15.31 -10.01
N ALA A 72 -10.77 -14.58 -9.70
CA ALA A 72 -10.72 -13.29 -9.00
C ALA A 72 -9.99 -13.37 -7.64
N GLY A 73 -10.32 -14.38 -6.82
CA GLY A 73 -9.70 -14.57 -5.51
C GLY A 73 -8.28 -15.10 -5.62
N GLY A 74 -8.04 -16.05 -6.54
CA GLY A 74 -6.69 -16.57 -6.80
C GLY A 74 -5.72 -15.46 -7.22
N PHE A 75 -6.09 -14.61 -8.19
CA PHE A 75 -5.26 -13.48 -8.59
C PHE A 75 -5.13 -12.42 -7.48
N ALA A 76 -6.15 -12.22 -6.66
CA ALA A 76 -6.03 -11.30 -5.52
C ALA A 76 -4.99 -11.81 -4.49
N ALA A 77 -5.02 -13.09 -4.14
CA ALA A 77 -4.05 -13.71 -3.23
C ALA A 77 -2.63 -13.72 -3.85
N GLY A 78 -2.52 -14.11 -5.13
CA GLY A 78 -1.25 -14.16 -5.83
C GLY A 78 -0.59 -12.80 -6.00
N LEU A 79 -1.34 -11.75 -6.36
CA LEU A 79 -0.85 -10.38 -6.44
C LEU A 79 -0.40 -9.86 -5.07
N GLU A 80 -1.18 -10.13 -4.03
CA GLU A 80 -0.80 -9.76 -2.67
C GLU A 80 0.54 -10.39 -2.27
N ARG A 81 0.73 -11.67 -2.58
CA ARG A 81 1.99 -12.38 -2.33
C ARG A 81 3.12 -11.85 -3.19
N ALA A 82 2.88 -11.64 -4.48
CA ALA A 82 3.88 -11.12 -5.41
C ALA A 82 4.44 -9.76 -5.00
N LEU A 83 3.61 -8.87 -4.47
CA LEU A 83 4.03 -7.54 -3.99
C LEU A 83 4.99 -7.60 -2.80
N THR A 84 5.04 -8.71 -2.04
CA THR A 84 6.00 -8.89 -0.94
C THR A 84 7.43 -9.14 -1.43
N HIS A 85 7.59 -9.51 -2.70
CA HIS A 85 8.90 -9.70 -3.35
C HIS A 85 9.47 -8.43 -3.99
N ASP A 86 8.86 -7.27 -3.74
CA ASP A 86 9.27 -5.94 -4.24
C ASP A 86 9.54 -5.89 -5.76
N PRO A 87 8.53 -6.23 -6.59
CA PRO A 87 8.66 -6.18 -8.05
C PRO A 87 8.54 -4.74 -8.57
N ASP A 88 9.17 -4.48 -9.74
CA ASP A 88 8.83 -3.35 -10.60
C ASP A 88 7.55 -3.64 -11.40
N LEU A 89 7.44 -4.89 -11.87
CA LEU A 89 6.33 -5.38 -12.69
C LEU A 89 5.80 -6.71 -12.15
N VAL A 90 4.48 -6.90 -12.18
CA VAL A 90 3.84 -8.19 -11.88
C VAL A 90 3.16 -8.73 -13.14
N TRP A 91 3.49 -9.97 -13.51
CA TRP A 91 2.95 -10.63 -14.70
C TRP A 91 1.92 -11.68 -14.32
N LEU A 92 0.65 -11.46 -14.65
CA LEU A 92 -0.47 -12.37 -14.37
C LEU A 92 -0.67 -13.32 -15.56
N LEU A 93 -0.82 -14.61 -15.25
CA LEU A 93 -1.07 -15.67 -16.23
C LEU A 93 -2.08 -16.69 -15.69
N ASP A 94 -2.92 -17.25 -16.57
CA ASP A 94 -3.71 -18.45 -16.27
C ASP A 94 -2.82 -19.71 -16.41
N ASP A 95 -3.21 -20.80 -15.75
CA ASP A 95 -2.47 -22.08 -15.73
C ASP A 95 -2.38 -22.79 -17.10
N ASP A 96 -3.25 -22.43 -18.04
CA ASP A 96 -3.27 -22.94 -19.42
C ASP A 96 -2.67 -21.95 -20.43
N THR A 97 -1.84 -21.02 -19.96
CA THR A 97 -1.14 -20.04 -20.79
C THR A 97 0.35 -20.37 -20.87
N VAL A 98 0.82 -20.62 -22.10
CA VAL A 98 2.23 -20.94 -22.39
C VAL A 98 2.87 -19.75 -23.12
N PRO A 99 3.71 -18.94 -22.44
CA PRO A 99 4.40 -17.83 -23.09
C PRO A 99 5.51 -18.32 -24.01
N THR A 100 5.68 -17.64 -25.15
CA THR A 100 6.87 -17.82 -25.98
C THR A 100 8.10 -17.33 -25.23
N ARG A 101 9.27 -17.84 -25.58
CA ARG A 101 10.55 -17.60 -24.88
C ARG A 101 10.91 -16.12 -24.68
N THR A 102 10.43 -15.23 -25.55
CA THR A 102 10.71 -13.78 -25.49
C THR A 102 9.57 -12.95 -24.92
N ALA A 103 8.46 -13.57 -24.52
CA ALA A 103 7.24 -12.85 -24.14
C ALA A 103 7.45 -11.84 -23.01
N ALA A 104 8.15 -12.24 -21.94
CA ALA A 104 8.48 -11.35 -20.82
C ALA A 104 9.39 -10.20 -21.25
N ALA A 105 10.44 -10.49 -22.01
CA ALA A 105 11.40 -9.50 -22.50
C ALA A 105 10.72 -8.41 -23.35
N GLU A 106 9.77 -8.79 -24.20
CA GLU A 106 9.00 -7.86 -25.03
C GLU A 106 8.08 -6.96 -24.21
N LEU A 107 7.45 -7.47 -23.14
CA LEU A 107 6.65 -6.67 -22.22
C LEU A 107 7.54 -5.67 -21.45
N VAL A 108 8.67 -6.13 -20.92
CA VAL A 108 9.64 -5.27 -20.22
C VAL A 108 10.20 -4.20 -21.16
N ARG A 109 10.57 -4.57 -22.40
CA ARG A 109 11.02 -3.63 -23.41
C ARG A 109 9.96 -2.55 -23.70
N ALA A 110 8.71 -2.94 -23.86
CA ALA A 110 7.62 -2.00 -24.12
C ALA A 110 7.42 -1.04 -22.93
N TRP A 111 7.55 -1.51 -21.68
CA TRP A 111 7.44 -0.69 -20.48
C TRP A 111 8.59 0.31 -20.33
N THR A 112 9.83 -0.12 -20.57
CA THR A 112 11.03 0.72 -20.43
C THR A 112 11.19 1.72 -21.57
N SER A 113 10.81 1.33 -22.81
CA SER A 113 10.98 2.16 -24.00
C SER A 113 9.85 3.15 -24.26
N TYR A 114 8.76 3.11 -23.48
CA TYR A 114 7.65 4.06 -23.64
C TYR A 114 8.05 5.47 -23.22
N SER A 115 8.16 6.38 -24.17
CA SER A 115 8.78 7.70 -24.01
C SER A 115 7.85 8.81 -23.54
N ALA A 116 6.58 8.51 -23.18
CA ALA A 116 5.66 9.53 -22.68
C ALA A 116 5.86 9.83 -21.17
N ARG A 117 5.27 10.95 -20.71
CA ARG A 117 5.38 11.43 -19.31
C ARG A 117 5.02 10.40 -18.24
N LYS A 118 4.18 9.40 -18.57
CA LYS A 118 3.79 8.31 -17.64
C LYS A 118 4.11 6.97 -18.28
N ARG A 119 4.74 6.08 -17.52
CA ARG A 119 4.93 4.68 -17.92
C ARG A 119 3.59 3.95 -18.06
N PRO A 120 3.52 2.88 -18.87
CA PRO A 120 2.33 2.06 -18.96
C PRO A 120 1.99 1.41 -17.62
N ALA A 121 0.73 1.51 -17.21
CA ALA A 121 0.20 0.85 -16.01
C ALA A 121 -0.09 -0.64 -16.25
N LEU A 122 -0.32 -1.00 -17.52
CA LEU A 122 -0.65 -2.36 -17.93
C LEU A 122 -0.19 -2.60 -19.37
N LEU A 123 0.42 -3.77 -19.58
CA LEU A 123 0.81 -4.31 -20.87
C LEU A 123 0.12 -5.65 -21.05
N ALA A 124 -0.45 -5.89 -22.22
CA ALA A 124 -1.13 -7.14 -22.57
C ALA A 124 -0.41 -7.83 -23.72
N SER A 125 -0.13 -9.12 -23.57
CA SER A 125 0.42 -9.95 -24.64
C SER A 125 -0.63 -10.18 -25.74
N ARG A 126 -0.15 -10.54 -26.94
CA ARG A 126 -0.97 -11.12 -27.98
C ARG A 126 -1.25 -12.57 -27.60
N VAL A 127 -2.52 -12.91 -27.46
CA VAL A 127 -2.96 -14.26 -27.09
C VAL A 127 -3.36 -15.01 -28.35
N VAL A 128 -2.71 -16.13 -28.63
CA VAL A 128 -3.04 -17.03 -29.76
C VAL A 128 -3.57 -18.37 -29.25
N TRP A 129 -4.33 -19.05 -30.08
CA TRP A 129 -4.73 -20.43 -29.81
C TRP A 129 -3.66 -21.40 -30.38
N THR A 130 -3.79 -22.68 -30.07
CA THR A 130 -2.85 -23.75 -30.43
C THR A 130 -2.54 -23.85 -31.94
N ASP A 131 -3.37 -23.24 -32.78
CA ASP A 131 -3.16 -23.16 -34.25
C ASP A 131 -2.53 -21.84 -34.71
N GLY A 132 -2.14 -20.96 -33.77
CA GLY A 132 -1.50 -19.67 -34.03
C GLY A 132 -2.46 -18.51 -34.37
N ARG A 133 -3.77 -18.75 -34.48
CA ARG A 133 -4.76 -17.69 -34.71
C ARG A 133 -4.99 -16.89 -33.41
N ASP A 134 -5.26 -15.58 -33.55
CA ASP A 134 -5.63 -14.73 -32.42
C ASP A 134 -6.85 -15.31 -31.70
N HIS A 135 -6.74 -15.44 -30.36
CA HIS A 135 -7.81 -15.98 -29.55
C HIS A 135 -8.90 -14.90 -29.30
N PRO A 136 -10.13 -15.09 -29.84
CA PRO A 136 -11.13 -14.02 -29.87
C PRO A 136 -11.63 -13.60 -28.48
N MET A 137 -11.56 -14.48 -27.48
CA MET A 137 -11.95 -14.17 -26.09
C MET A 137 -10.96 -13.24 -25.40
N ASN A 138 -9.68 -13.28 -25.79
CA ASN A 138 -8.58 -12.65 -25.08
C ASN A 138 -7.97 -11.47 -25.83
N THR A 139 -8.52 -11.10 -26.97
CA THR A 139 -8.07 -9.93 -27.74
C THR A 139 -8.27 -8.64 -26.92
N PRO A 140 -7.18 -7.91 -26.60
CA PRO A 140 -7.27 -6.68 -25.83
C PRO A 140 -8.15 -5.64 -26.54
N ARG A 141 -8.99 -4.93 -25.78
CA ARG A 141 -9.91 -3.95 -26.37
C ARG A 141 -9.19 -2.62 -26.61
N PRO A 142 -9.20 -2.09 -27.85
CA PRO A 142 -8.63 -0.79 -28.15
C PRO A 142 -9.22 0.31 -27.26
N LYS A 143 -8.42 1.33 -26.94
CA LYS A 143 -8.84 2.46 -26.11
C LYS A 143 -9.60 3.49 -26.96
N PRO A 144 -10.94 3.62 -26.81
CA PRO A 144 -11.67 4.69 -27.45
C PRO A 144 -11.16 6.05 -26.97
N GLY A 145 -10.94 7.00 -27.90
CA GLY A 145 -10.52 8.34 -27.51
C GLY A 145 -9.05 8.46 -27.03
N ALA A 146 -8.20 7.48 -27.31
CA ALA A 146 -6.75 7.65 -27.09
C ALA A 146 -6.24 8.89 -27.80
N SER A 147 -5.44 9.73 -27.10
CA SER A 147 -4.91 10.97 -27.66
C SER A 147 -3.96 10.68 -28.85
N ARG A 148 -3.75 11.70 -29.71
CA ARG A 148 -2.77 11.56 -30.81
C ARG A 148 -1.36 11.29 -30.27
N ALA A 149 -0.99 11.92 -29.15
CA ALA A 149 0.30 11.72 -28.49
C ALA A 149 0.44 10.28 -27.96
N GLU A 150 -0.57 9.75 -27.28
CA GLU A 150 -0.59 8.38 -26.77
C GLU A 150 -0.47 7.35 -27.91
N ARG A 151 -1.23 7.53 -28.98
CA ARG A 151 -1.14 6.66 -30.18
C ARG A 151 0.24 6.71 -30.84
N ARG A 152 0.85 7.90 -30.97
CA ARG A 152 2.19 8.04 -31.55
C ARG A 152 3.25 7.37 -30.68
N ALA A 153 3.22 7.60 -29.37
CA ALA A 153 4.17 7.01 -28.43
C ALA A 153 4.06 5.46 -28.42
N ALA A 154 2.85 4.92 -28.46
CA ALA A 154 2.64 3.48 -28.56
C ALA A 154 3.13 2.91 -29.89
N ALA A 155 2.79 3.55 -31.01
CA ALA A 155 3.20 3.10 -32.34
C ALA A 155 4.72 3.14 -32.54
N ALA A 156 5.41 4.09 -31.90
CA ALA A 156 6.88 4.20 -31.97
C ALA A 156 7.61 2.97 -31.39
N ILE A 157 6.95 2.19 -30.53
CA ILE A 157 7.47 0.96 -29.93
C ILE A 157 6.73 -0.30 -30.39
N GLY A 158 5.92 -0.19 -31.46
CA GLY A 158 5.17 -1.32 -32.02
C GLY A 158 3.95 -1.77 -31.20
N CYS A 159 3.42 -0.90 -30.35
CA CYS A 159 2.32 -1.20 -29.45
C CYS A 159 1.02 -0.46 -29.81
N VAL A 160 -0.10 -0.90 -29.24
CA VAL A 160 -1.43 -0.29 -29.46
C VAL A 160 -2.07 0.07 -28.11
N PRO A 161 -2.62 1.30 -27.94
CA PRO A 161 -3.32 1.67 -26.73
C PRO A 161 -4.59 0.85 -26.51
N VAL A 162 -4.74 0.27 -25.30
CA VAL A 162 -5.90 -0.55 -24.92
C VAL A 162 -6.63 0.02 -23.70
N ARG A 163 -7.91 -0.34 -23.57
CA ARG A 163 -8.76 0.05 -22.44
C ARG A 163 -9.00 -1.10 -21.45
N SER A 164 -8.94 -2.34 -21.91
CA SER A 164 -9.02 -3.55 -21.08
C SER A 164 -8.29 -4.71 -21.71
N ALA A 165 -7.88 -5.66 -20.87
CA ALA A 165 -7.29 -6.92 -21.25
C ALA A 165 -7.69 -8.02 -20.25
N SER A 166 -7.57 -9.30 -20.65
CA SER A 166 -7.85 -10.46 -19.78
C SER A 166 -6.63 -10.89 -18.98
N PHE A 167 -6.84 -11.59 -17.85
CA PHE A 167 -5.77 -12.10 -16.99
C PHE A 167 -4.91 -13.21 -17.63
N VAL A 168 -5.31 -13.72 -18.79
CA VAL A 168 -4.53 -14.74 -19.51
C VAL A 168 -3.06 -14.36 -19.68
N SER A 169 -2.77 -13.09 -20.02
CA SER A 169 -1.40 -12.56 -19.94
C SER A 169 -1.42 -11.04 -19.89
N ILE A 170 -1.28 -10.48 -18.71
CA ILE A 170 -1.07 -9.04 -18.50
C ILE A 170 0.08 -8.78 -17.54
N MET A 171 0.93 -7.83 -17.89
CA MET A 171 1.99 -7.34 -17.01
C MET A 171 1.62 -5.96 -16.51
N CYS A 172 1.61 -5.80 -15.18
CA CYS A 172 1.14 -4.59 -14.49
C CYS A 172 2.31 -3.89 -13.79
N ASP A 173 2.36 -2.57 -13.85
CA ASP A 173 3.25 -1.76 -13.04
C ASP A 173 2.90 -1.95 -11.55
N ALA A 174 3.86 -2.43 -10.77
CA ALA A 174 3.63 -2.79 -9.37
C ALA A 174 3.23 -1.60 -8.52
N GLN A 175 3.74 -0.39 -8.81
CA GLN A 175 3.34 0.82 -8.11
C GLN A 175 1.88 1.17 -8.41
N VAL A 176 1.44 1.01 -9.66
CA VAL A 176 0.03 1.22 -10.00
C VAL A 176 -0.87 0.18 -9.33
N VAL A 177 -0.41 -1.08 -9.20
CA VAL A 177 -1.14 -2.12 -8.44
C VAL A 177 -1.28 -1.71 -6.97
N ARG A 178 -0.19 -1.29 -6.32
CA ARG A 178 -0.22 -0.78 -4.94
C ARG A 178 -1.18 0.40 -4.80
N ASP A 179 -1.18 1.28 -5.77
CA ASP A 179 -2.02 2.47 -5.82
C ASP A 179 -3.50 2.19 -6.07
N ARG A 180 -3.83 1.22 -6.88
CA ARG A 180 -5.22 0.94 -7.31
C ARG A 180 -5.85 -0.21 -6.54
N GLY A 181 -5.06 -0.94 -5.74
CA GLY A 181 -5.49 -2.11 -4.98
C GLY A 181 -5.62 -3.37 -5.83
N LEU A 182 -5.90 -4.47 -5.17
CA LEU A 182 -6.00 -5.81 -5.74
C LEU A 182 -7.32 -6.05 -6.50
N PRO A 183 -7.43 -7.08 -7.34
CA PRO A 183 -8.72 -7.53 -7.89
C PRO A 183 -9.75 -7.76 -6.79
N VAL A 184 -11.03 -7.61 -7.09
CA VAL A 184 -12.11 -7.85 -6.13
C VAL A 184 -12.39 -9.34 -6.05
N ALA A 185 -11.90 -10.02 -5.01
CA ALA A 185 -11.97 -11.47 -4.85
C ALA A 185 -13.42 -12.03 -4.90
N ASP A 186 -14.40 -11.29 -4.37
CA ASP A 186 -15.82 -11.70 -4.34
C ASP A 186 -16.49 -11.72 -5.74
N TYR A 187 -15.79 -11.27 -6.79
CA TYR A 187 -16.27 -11.48 -8.16
C TYR A 187 -16.27 -12.97 -8.54
N PHE A 188 -15.38 -13.74 -7.97
CA PHE A 188 -15.21 -15.17 -8.17
C PHE A 188 -14.85 -15.53 -9.61
N LEU A 189 -15.74 -15.24 -10.57
CA LEU A 189 -15.61 -15.61 -11.97
C LEU A 189 -16.27 -14.54 -12.86
N TRP A 190 -15.62 -14.21 -13.99
CA TRP A 190 -16.07 -13.26 -15.02
C TRP A 190 -16.17 -11.80 -14.59
N ASN A 191 -15.74 -10.93 -15.48
CA ASN A 191 -15.68 -9.48 -15.34
C ASN A 191 -14.70 -8.97 -14.25
N ASP A 192 -14.01 -9.81 -13.54
CA ASP A 192 -12.92 -9.49 -12.62
C ASP A 192 -11.72 -8.89 -13.38
N ASP A 193 -11.29 -9.55 -14.47
CA ASP A 193 -10.25 -9.08 -15.38
C ASP A 193 -10.61 -7.73 -16.03
N PHE A 194 -11.84 -7.62 -16.52
CA PHE A 194 -12.32 -6.39 -17.13
C PHE A 194 -12.42 -5.23 -16.13
N GLU A 195 -12.97 -5.47 -14.94
CA GLU A 195 -13.02 -4.48 -13.87
C GLU A 195 -11.62 -4.03 -13.47
N TYR A 196 -10.73 -4.99 -13.23
CA TYR A 196 -9.39 -4.72 -12.75
C TYR A 196 -8.53 -4.00 -13.77
N SER A 197 -8.43 -4.52 -15.00
CA SER A 197 -7.66 -3.90 -16.06
C SER A 197 -8.15 -2.48 -16.38
N THR A 198 -9.47 -2.27 -16.45
CA THR A 198 -10.03 -0.92 -16.67
C THR A 198 -9.79 0.02 -15.50
N ARG A 199 -9.70 -0.47 -14.26
CA ARG A 199 -9.38 0.31 -13.06
C ARG A 199 -7.92 0.74 -13.05
N LEU A 200 -6.97 -0.15 -13.40
CA LEU A 200 -5.56 0.19 -13.52
C LEU A 200 -5.31 1.24 -14.61
N ILE A 201 -5.94 1.06 -15.78
CA ILE A 201 -5.74 1.94 -16.95
C ILE A 201 -6.45 3.29 -16.79
N ARG A 202 -7.42 3.43 -15.89
CA ARG A 202 -8.15 4.69 -15.72
C ARG A 202 -7.23 5.83 -15.28
N GLY A 203 -7.04 6.82 -16.16
CA GLY A 203 -6.09 7.94 -15.96
C GLY A 203 -4.63 7.56 -16.18
N ASN A 204 -4.38 6.34 -16.64
CA ASN A 204 -3.07 5.79 -16.98
C ASN A 204 -3.05 5.28 -18.43
N VAL A 205 -1.93 4.67 -18.82
CA VAL A 205 -1.72 4.08 -20.14
C VAL A 205 -1.81 2.56 -20.04
N GLY A 206 -2.57 1.94 -20.93
CA GLY A 206 -2.57 0.49 -21.18
C GLY A 206 -2.15 0.22 -22.61
N LEU A 207 -1.31 -0.77 -22.81
CA LEU A 207 -0.78 -1.14 -24.13
C LEU A 207 -1.03 -2.63 -24.44
N SER A 208 -1.41 -2.95 -25.67
CA SER A 208 -1.18 -4.26 -26.25
C SER A 208 0.20 -4.30 -26.88
N VAL A 209 0.95 -5.37 -26.64
CA VAL A 209 2.31 -5.60 -27.11
C VAL A 209 2.31 -6.80 -28.06
N PRO A 210 2.10 -6.60 -29.38
CA PRO A 210 1.97 -7.70 -30.35
C PRO A 210 3.21 -8.59 -30.45
N ALA A 211 4.40 -8.08 -30.09
CA ALA A 211 5.64 -8.85 -30.08
C ALA A 211 5.71 -9.85 -28.90
N SER A 212 4.97 -9.60 -27.81
CA SER A 212 4.82 -10.55 -26.72
C SER A 212 3.69 -11.52 -27.07
N VAL A 213 4.01 -12.77 -27.33
CA VAL A 213 3.04 -13.79 -27.75
C VAL A 213 2.91 -14.86 -26.68
N VAL A 214 1.68 -15.23 -26.36
CA VAL A 214 1.37 -16.36 -25.46
C VAL A 214 0.32 -17.27 -26.12
N GLU A 215 0.48 -18.58 -25.96
CA GLU A 215 -0.48 -19.58 -26.42
C GLU A 215 -1.46 -19.90 -25.27
N HIS A 216 -2.76 -19.78 -25.52
CA HIS A 216 -3.81 -20.11 -24.57
C HIS A 216 -4.44 -21.46 -24.95
N ARG A 217 -4.16 -22.51 -24.17
CA ARG A 217 -4.50 -23.91 -24.47
C ARG A 217 -5.91 -24.30 -24.01
N THR A 218 -6.90 -23.52 -24.43
CA THR A 218 -8.30 -23.88 -24.19
C THR A 218 -8.71 -25.10 -24.99
N LYS A 219 -9.59 -25.95 -24.43
CA LYS A 219 -10.10 -27.16 -25.08
C LYS A 219 -10.85 -26.89 -26.37
N VAL A 220 -11.43 -25.71 -26.53
CA VAL A 220 -12.26 -25.32 -27.67
C VAL A 220 -11.91 -23.91 -28.09
N PHE A 221 -11.68 -23.70 -29.38
CA PHE A 221 -11.60 -22.36 -29.95
C PHE A 221 -12.99 -21.73 -29.89
N GLY A 222 -13.19 -20.80 -28.95
CA GLY A 222 -14.52 -20.26 -28.65
C GLY A 222 -14.53 -18.77 -28.45
N SER A 223 -15.72 -18.20 -28.57
CA SER A 223 -16.02 -16.81 -28.22
C SER A 223 -16.71 -16.73 -26.87
N THR A 224 -16.72 -15.54 -26.26
CA THR A 224 -17.49 -15.21 -25.04
C THR A 224 -19.02 -15.34 -25.23
N ASP A 225 -19.48 -15.75 -26.42
CA ASP A 225 -20.90 -15.88 -26.76
C ASP A 225 -21.47 -17.30 -26.56
N ALA A 226 -20.68 -18.24 -26.00
CA ALA A 226 -21.17 -19.56 -25.61
C ALA A 226 -22.26 -19.44 -24.52
N ASP A 227 -23.22 -20.37 -24.49
CA ASP A 227 -24.31 -20.36 -23.48
C ASP A 227 -23.71 -20.46 -22.08
N PRO A 228 -23.89 -19.45 -21.22
CA PRO A 228 -23.25 -19.38 -19.91
C PRO A 228 -23.85 -20.32 -18.85
N GLY A 229 -25.06 -20.84 -19.08
CA GLY A 229 -25.76 -21.66 -18.12
C GLY A 229 -25.88 -20.99 -16.73
N GLU A 230 -25.65 -21.75 -15.65
CA GLU A 230 -25.69 -21.27 -14.26
C GLU A 230 -24.68 -20.12 -13.98
N ARG A 231 -23.59 -20.03 -14.76
CA ARG A 231 -22.58 -18.96 -14.61
C ARG A 231 -23.11 -17.59 -14.96
N PHE A 232 -24.26 -17.50 -15.64
CA PHE A 232 -24.91 -16.23 -15.97
C PHE A 232 -25.24 -15.38 -14.75
N PHE A 233 -25.42 -16.02 -13.58
CA PHE A 233 -25.54 -15.31 -12.30
C PHE A 233 -24.35 -14.38 -12.04
N TYR A 234 -23.12 -14.87 -12.23
CA TYR A 234 -21.91 -14.08 -12.01
C TYR A 234 -21.79 -12.94 -13.03
N GLU A 235 -22.08 -13.21 -14.31
CA GLU A 235 -22.10 -12.17 -15.35
C GLU A 235 -23.00 -10.99 -14.93
N VAL A 236 -24.21 -11.28 -14.49
CA VAL A 236 -25.18 -10.24 -14.12
C VAL A 236 -24.78 -9.53 -12.82
N ARG A 237 -24.50 -10.28 -11.76
CA ARG A 237 -24.12 -9.72 -10.47
C ARG A 237 -22.90 -8.81 -10.57
N ASN A 238 -21.85 -9.31 -11.21
CA ASN A 238 -20.57 -8.60 -11.31
C ASN A 238 -20.69 -7.35 -12.20
N LYS A 239 -21.47 -7.40 -13.29
CA LYS A 239 -21.77 -6.21 -14.10
C LYS A 239 -22.53 -5.15 -13.28
N VAL A 240 -23.50 -5.54 -12.48
CA VAL A 240 -24.21 -4.60 -11.61
C VAL A 240 -23.24 -3.98 -10.61
N TRP A 241 -22.42 -4.76 -9.94
CA TRP A 241 -21.39 -4.23 -9.04
C TRP A 241 -20.42 -3.29 -9.75
N MET A 242 -19.93 -3.67 -10.94
CA MET A 242 -19.00 -2.86 -11.72
C MET A 242 -19.62 -1.49 -12.08
N PHE A 243 -20.88 -1.46 -12.55
CA PHE A 243 -21.52 -0.20 -12.94
C PHE A 243 -21.93 0.67 -11.74
N THR A 244 -22.29 0.07 -10.59
CA THR A 244 -22.83 0.79 -9.44
C THR A 244 -21.83 1.04 -8.33
N ARG A 245 -20.80 0.19 -8.18
CA ARG A 245 -19.86 0.19 -7.05
C ARG A 245 -18.42 0.49 -7.45
N SER A 246 -17.98 0.02 -8.65
CA SER A 246 -16.61 0.24 -9.10
C SER A 246 -16.43 1.64 -9.73
N ARG A 247 -15.20 2.13 -9.61
CA ARG A 247 -14.73 3.34 -10.29
C ARG A 247 -13.87 3.04 -11.52
N SER A 248 -13.85 1.81 -11.98
CA SER A 248 -13.09 1.38 -13.17
C SER A 248 -13.48 2.13 -14.43
N LEU A 249 -14.76 2.51 -14.55
CA LEU A 249 -15.31 3.22 -15.70
C LEU A 249 -15.80 4.63 -15.34
N SER A 250 -15.63 5.58 -16.26
CA SER A 250 -16.25 6.90 -16.19
C SER A 250 -17.78 6.81 -16.46
N LEU A 251 -18.53 7.85 -16.14
CA LEU A 251 -19.97 7.85 -16.39
C LEU A 251 -20.36 7.64 -17.87
N PRO A 252 -19.69 8.30 -18.86
CA PRO A 252 -19.95 7.98 -20.27
C PRO A 252 -19.62 6.54 -20.64
N GLU A 253 -18.51 6.00 -20.13
CA GLU A 253 -18.15 4.60 -20.36
C GLU A 253 -19.18 3.65 -19.76
N LYS A 254 -19.72 3.93 -18.56
CA LYS A 254 -20.78 3.14 -17.93
C LYS A 254 -22.04 3.10 -18.80
N ALA A 255 -22.40 4.21 -19.43
CA ALA A 255 -23.55 4.25 -20.34
C ALA A 255 -23.31 3.38 -21.60
N VAL A 256 -22.16 3.53 -22.23
CA VAL A 256 -21.81 2.77 -23.46
C VAL A 256 -21.70 1.27 -23.16
N TYR A 257 -20.92 0.90 -22.14
CA TYR A 257 -20.74 -0.51 -21.77
C TYR A 257 -22.03 -1.12 -21.18
N GLY A 258 -22.85 -0.31 -20.48
CA GLY A 258 -24.18 -0.73 -20.00
C GLY A 258 -25.11 -1.10 -21.16
N GLY A 259 -25.21 -0.24 -22.17
CA GLY A 259 -25.99 -0.52 -23.37
C GLY A 259 -25.48 -1.76 -24.14
N ALA A 260 -24.18 -1.88 -24.29
CA ALA A 260 -23.55 -3.07 -24.90
C ALA A 260 -23.84 -4.35 -24.10
N THR A 261 -23.85 -4.27 -22.76
CA THR A 261 -24.18 -5.39 -21.87
C THR A 261 -25.62 -5.84 -22.05
N LEU A 262 -26.58 -4.91 -22.04
CA LEU A 262 -28.01 -5.23 -22.26
C LEU A 262 -28.24 -5.88 -23.61
N ARG A 263 -27.61 -5.34 -24.67
CA ARG A 263 -27.68 -5.94 -26.03
C ARG A 263 -27.09 -7.35 -26.05
N ARG A 264 -25.95 -7.59 -25.35
CA ARG A 264 -25.35 -8.91 -25.25
C ARG A 264 -26.27 -9.88 -24.50
N TRP A 265 -26.83 -9.49 -23.35
CA TRP A 265 -27.77 -10.34 -22.60
C TRP A 265 -28.99 -10.73 -23.45
N ALA A 266 -29.56 -9.76 -24.17
CA ALA A 266 -30.68 -10.07 -25.08
C ALA A 266 -30.31 -11.13 -26.13
N ARG A 267 -29.10 -11.03 -26.73
CA ARG A 267 -28.60 -12.04 -27.67
C ARG A 267 -28.37 -13.40 -27.01
N THR A 268 -27.79 -13.41 -25.80
CA THR A 268 -27.58 -14.64 -25.02
C THR A 268 -28.92 -15.34 -24.73
N PHE A 269 -29.95 -14.60 -24.32
CA PHE A 269 -31.30 -15.14 -24.13
C PHE A 269 -31.92 -15.67 -25.43
N ALA A 270 -31.69 -15.00 -26.56
CA ALA A 270 -32.21 -15.44 -27.85
C ALA A 270 -31.53 -16.74 -28.34
N ALA A 271 -30.24 -16.89 -28.08
CA ALA A 271 -29.42 -18.03 -28.55
C ALA A 271 -29.45 -19.24 -27.59
N SER A 272 -29.81 -19.05 -26.31
CA SER A 272 -29.76 -20.11 -25.31
C SER A 272 -30.81 -21.18 -25.50
N SER A 273 -30.42 -22.43 -25.29
CA SER A 273 -31.30 -23.61 -25.26
C SER A 273 -32.08 -23.72 -23.93
N ASP A 274 -31.56 -23.15 -22.81
CA ASP A 274 -32.21 -23.14 -21.51
C ASP A 274 -32.41 -21.72 -20.96
N ARG A 275 -33.44 -21.06 -21.45
CA ARG A 275 -33.82 -19.71 -21.01
C ARG A 275 -34.29 -19.66 -19.55
N ALA A 276 -34.71 -20.79 -18.96
CA ALA A 276 -35.16 -20.84 -17.58
C ALA A 276 -33.98 -20.67 -16.62
N VAL A 277 -32.86 -21.32 -16.89
CA VAL A 277 -31.59 -21.13 -16.16
C VAL A 277 -31.13 -19.68 -16.25
N LEU A 278 -31.13 -19.09 -17.46
CA LEU A 278 -30.74 -17.70 -17.64
C LEU A 278 -31.66 -16.72 -16.89
N ARG A 279 -32.98 -16.98 -16.87
CA ARG A 279 -33.94 -16.15 -16.12
C ARG A 279 -33.66 -16.21 -14.62
N ARG A 280 -33.42 -17.39 -14.06
CA ARG A 280 -33.04 -17.56 -12.65
C ARG A 280 -31.73 -16.81 -12.35
N GLY A 281 -30.72 -16.97 -13.20
CA GLY A 281 -29.44 -16.26 -13.11
C GLY A 281 -29.60 -14.75 -13.16
N LEU A 282 -30.44 -14.22 -14.07
CA LEU A 282 -30.72 -12.78 -14.20
C LEU A 282 -31.35 -12.22 -12.94
N VAL A 283 -32.46 -12.81 -12.48
CA VAL A 283 -33.21 -12.32 -11.30
C VAL A 283 -32.34 -12.36 -10.05
N ARG A 284 -31.67 -13.48 -9.80
CA ARG A 284 -30.78 -13.65 -8.66
C ARG A 284 -29.58 -12.69 -8.75
N GLY A 285 -28.97 -12.55 -9.92
CA GLY A 285 -27.83 -11.68 -10.17
C GLY A 285 -28.18 -10.20 -9.99
N LEU A 286 -29.34 -9.74 -10.52
CA LEU A 286 -29.83 -8.38 -10.33
C LEU A 286 -30.12 -8.11 -8.84
N ARG A 287 -30.85 -9.02 -8.17
CA ARG A 287 -31.16 -8.88 -6.74
C ARG A 287 -29.88 -8.76 -5.91
N THR A 288 -28.94 -9.69 -6.07
CA THR A 288 -27.67 -9.67 -5.33
C THR A 288 -26.86 -8.43 -5.69
N GLY A 289 -26.70 -8.13 -6.98
CA GLY A 289 -25.90 -7.00 -7.43
C GLY A 289 -26.42 -5.64 -6.97
N LEU A 290 -27.74 -5.45 -6.90
CA LEU A 290 -28.35 -4.17 -6.47
C LEU A 290 -28.32 -4.02 -4.94
N PHE A 291 -28.64 -5.07 -4.20
CA PHE A 291 -28.85 -4.98 -2.75
C PHE A 291 -27.64 -5.35 -1.90
N THR A 292 -26.59 -5.98 -2.48
CA THR A 292 -25.34 -6.27 -1.79
C THR A 292 -24.17 -5.50 -2.40
N SER A 293 -23.06 -5.45 -1.66
CA SER A 293 -21.75 -5.02 -2.16
C SER A 293 -20.80 -6.21 -2.14
N PRO A 294 -19.76 -6.23 -2.99
CA PRO A 294 -18.72 -7.23 -2.87
C PRO A 294 -18.18 -7.26 -1.43
N ARG A 295 -17.97 -8.45 -0.90
CA ARG A 295 -17.23 -8.65 0.36
C ARG A 295 -15.80 -8.15 0.18
N ARG A 296 -15.16 -7.78 1.26
CA ARG A 296 -13.76 -7.37 1.26
C ARG A 296 -12.86 -8.55 0.92
N ASN A 297 -11.72 -8.26 0.29
CA ASN A 297 -10.76 -9.32 -0.04
C ASN A 297 -10.25 -10.06 1.20
N ASP A 298 -10.02 -9.34 2.31
CA ASP A 298 -9.61 -9.95 3.58
C ASP A 298 -10.66 -10.95 4.12
N GLU A 299 -11.96 -10.68 3.99
CA GLU A 299 -13.03 -11.59 4.39
C GLU A 299 -13.09 -12.83 3.48
N VAL A 300 -13.01 -12.63 2.16
CA VAL A 300 -13.09 -13.73 1.17
C VAL A 300 -11.86 -14.63 1.26
N LEU A 301 -10.68 -14.04 1.35
CA LEU A 301 -9.41 -14.78 1.37
C LEU A 301 -9.17 -15.46 2.73
N ALA A 302 -9.56 -14.82 3.85
CA ALA A 302 -9.49 -15.46 5.16
C ALA A 302 -10.39 -16.69 5.25
N ALA A 303 -11.59 -16.64 4.66
CA ALA A 303 -12.49 -17.79 4.56
C ALA A 303 -11.90 -18.94 3.72
N ALA A 304 -10.93 -18.64 2.85
CA ALA A 304 -10.19 -19.60 2.04
C ALA A 304 -8.82 -19.98 2.64
N GLY A 305 -8.62 -19.74 3.93
CA GLY A 305 -7.37 -20.08 4.62
C GLY A 305 -6.21 -19.11 4.37
N TRP A 306 -6.39 -18.09 3.52
CA TRP A 306 -5.41 -17.04 3.29
C TRP A 306 -5.59 -15.92 4.31
N SER A 307 -5.28 -16.22 5.59
CA SER A 307 -5.41 -15.26 6.68
C SER A 307 -4.24 -14.27 6.69
N ARG A 308 -4.42 -13.14 7.37
CA ARG A 308 -3.35 -12.15 7.55
C ARG A 308 -2.14 -12.71 8.30
N GLU A 309 -2.36 -13.69 9.17
CA GLU A 309 -1.30 -14.35 9.93
C GLU A 309 -0.43 -15.26 9.05
N LEU A 310 -1.02 -15.89 8.01
CA LEU A 310 -0.27 -16.63 6.99
C LEU A 310 0.41 -15.73 5.95
N ARG A 311 -0.07 -14.48 5.79
CA ARG A 311 0.54 -13.47 4.92
C ARG A 311 1.78 -12.84 5.55
N ALA A 312 1.76 -12.66 6.88
CA ALA A 312 2.96 -12.34 7.60
C ALA A 312 3.79 -13.61 7.65
N GLU A 313 4.95 -13.64 6.98
CA GLU A 313 6.01 -14.54 7.43
C GLU A 313 6.01 -14.53 8.96
N ALA A 314 6.23 -15.72 9.58
CA ALA A 314 6.32 -15.85 11.03
C ALA A 314 7.05 -14.63 11.62
N PRO A 315 6.64 -14.12 12.80
CA PRO A 315 7.19 -12.89 13.34
C PRO A 315 8.69 -12.94 13.21
N ARG A 316 9.25 -12.08 12.37
CA ARG A 316 10.70 -11.91 12.27
C ARG A 316 11.14 -11.28 13.57
N VAL A 317 11.28 -12.12 14.60
CA VAL A 317 11.99 -11.74 15.80
C VAL A 317 13.43 -11.54 15.35
N LEU A 318 13.87 -10.30 15.35
CA LEU A 318 15.26 -9.98 15.05
C LEU A 318 16.10 -10.19 16.31
N PRO A 319 17.36 -10.60 16.18
CA PRO A 319 18.28 -10.58 17.31
C PRO A 319 18.31 -9.19 17.95
N PRO A 320 18.46 -9.08 19.27
CA PRO A 320 18.66 -7.80 19.93
C PRO A 320 19.88 -7.04 19.41
N GLY A 321 19.85 -5.73 19.41
CA GLY A 321 20.98 -4.89 19.02
C GLY A 321 21.12 -4.67 17.51
N GLN A 322 20.06 -4.85 16.74
CA GLN A 322 20.09 -4.59 15.29
C GLN A 322 20.48 -3.15 14.97
N PRO A 323 21.36 -2.95 13.96
CA PRO A 323 21.65 -1.62 13.45
C PRO A 323 20.42 -1.03 12.74
N PHE A 324 20.30 0.31 12.76
CA PHE A 324 19.21 1.02 12.12
C PHE A 324 19.70 2.30 11.44
N SER A 325 18.93 2.76 10.45
CA SER A 325 19.13 4.03 9.77
C SER A 325 18.26 5.11 10.41
N LEU A 326 18.80 6.31 10.62
CA LEU A 326 18.03 7.50 10.94
C LEU A 326 17.74 8.26 9.63
N LEU A 327 16.46 8.48 9.33
CA LEU A 327 16.00 9.20 8.12
C LEU A 327 15.52 10.59 8.52
N VAL A 328 16.20 11.61 8.01
CA VAL A 328 15.88 13.03 8.20
C VAL A 328 15.68 13.67 6.83
N SER A 329 14.66 14.52 6.68
CA SER A 329 14.47 15.33 5.47
C SER A 329 14.50 16.81 5.82
N THR A 330 15.16 17.60 5.00
CA THR A 330 15.26 19.07 5.13
C THR A 330 15.00 19.75 3.80
N TYR A 331 14.50 20.98 3.85
CA TYR A 331 14.18 21.80 2.67
C TYR A 331 14.47 23.30 2.92
N ALA A 332 14.24 24.15 1.93
CA ALA A 332 14.67 25.53 1.93
C ALA A 332 14.20 26.40 3.13
N ASN A 333 13.10 26.06 3.79
CA ASN A 333 12.55 26.85 4.88
C ASN A 333 12.92 26.32 6.28
N ASP A 334 13.76 25.29 6.36
CA ASP A 334 14.21 24.79 7.66
C ASP A 334 15.32 25.68 8.24
N ASP A 335 15.32 25.81 9.56
CA ASP A 335 16.31 26.60 10.30
C ASP A 335 17.56 25.74 10.55
N PRO A 336 18.78 26.22 10.19
CA PRO A 336 20.03 25.48 10.43
C PRO A 336 20.28 25.13 11.89
N ALA A 337 19.87 26.00 12.84
CA ALA A 337 20.05 25.75 14.26
C ALA A 337 19.12 24.64 14.76
N PHE A 338 17.89 24.59 14.25
CA PHE A 338 16.94 23.51 14.58
C PHE A 338 17.41 22.18 13.98
N LEU A 339 17.89 22.18 12.75
CA LEU A 339 18.47 20.97 12.14
C LEU A 339 19.65 20.44 12.97
N ARG A 340 20.52 21.31 13.44
CA ARG A 340 21.63 20.95 14.34
C ARG A 340 21.12 20.30 15.63
N GLU A 341 20.14 20.91 16.29
CA GLU A 341 19.56 20.40 17.52
C GLU A 341 18.89 19.03 17.31
N ALA A 342 18.11 18.89 16.25
CA ALA A 342 17.47 17.64 15.86
C ALA A 342 18.49 16.52 15.61
N PHE A 343 19.56 16.83 14.88
CA PHE A 343 20.63 15.90 14.60
C PHE A 343 21.38 15.48 15.88
N HIS A 344 21.81 16.44 16.70
CA HIS A 344 22.50 16.17 17.95
C HIS A 344 21.67 15.29 18.90
N SER A 345 20.42 15.62 19.10
CA SER A 345 19.52 14.88 19.97
C SER A 345 19.26 13.45 19.49
N SER A 346 19.25 13.24 18.17
CA SER A 346 18.91 11.94 17.57
C SER A 346 20.13 11.07 17.22
N VAL A 347 21.35 11.61 17.29
CA VAL A 347 22.58 10.89 16.97
C VAL A 347 23.49 10.81 18.19
N GLN A 348 23.95 11.96 18.70
CA GLN A 348 25.01 12.03 19.71
C GLN A 348 24.49 11.82 21.12
N GLN A 349 23.28 12.26 21.42
CA GLN A 349 22.69 12.20 22.76
C GLN A 349 21.88 10.90 22.99
N GLN A 350 21.80 10.01 22.03
CA GLN A 350 21.05 8.77 22.17
C GLN A 350 21.83 7.70 22.93
N THR A 351 21.16 7.05 23.89
CA THR A 351 21.70 5.87 24.59
C THR A 351 21.88 4.67 23.66
N ARG A 352 21.16 4.64 22.56
CA ARG A 352 21.31 3.70 21.45
C ARG A 352 21.35 4.49 20.12
N PRO A 353 22.52 4.90 19.65
CA PRO A 353 22.67 5.74 18.46
C PRO A 353 22.36 4.96 17.17
N PRO A 354 21.97 5.64 16.08
CA PRO A 354 21.84 5.04 14.76
C PRO A 354 23.18 4.54 14.23
N ALA A 355 23.16 3.57 13.32
CA ALA A 355 24.36 3.08 12.62
C ALA A 355 24.71 3.92 11.37
N GLU A 356 23.75 4.68 10.85
CA GLU A 356 23.90 5.68 9.80
C GLU A 356 22.80 6.74 9.88
N VAL A 357 23.07 7.90 9.29
CA VAL A 357 22.05 8.92 9.00
C VAL A 357 21.88 9.03 7.49
N VAL A 358 20.63 9.02 7.02
CA VAL A 358 20.26 9.41 5.66
C VAL A 358 19.59 10.76 5.74
N LEU A 359 20.30 11.81 5.30
CA LEU A 359 19.83 13.18 5.27
C LEU A 359 19.41 13.54 3.85
N VAL A 360 18.11 13.77 3.66
CA VAL A 360 17.55 14.12 2.35
C VAL A 360 17.39 15.63 2.26
N GLN A 361 18.01 16.23 1.26
CA GLN A 361 17.81 17.64 0.90
C GLN A 361 16.79 17.72 -0.24
N ASP A 362 15.60 18.21 0.06
CA ASP A 362 14.49 18.32 -0.90
C ASP A 362 14.50 19.67 -1.63
N GLY A 363 15.26 19.71 -2.71
CA GLY A 363 15.48 20.89 -3.53
C GLY A 363 16.63 21.78 -3.06
N PRO A 364 16.87 22.90 -3.77
CA PRO A 364 17.87 23.88 -3.38
C PRO A 364 17.58 24.50 -2.02
N VAL A 365 18.61 24.67 -1.19
CA VAL A 365 18.52 25.28 0.14
C VAL A 365 19.39 26.53 0.24
N PRO A 366 19.13 27.45 1.20
CA PRO A 366 19.99 28.61 1.46
C PRO A 366 21.42 28.20 1.81
N PRO A 367 22.44 29.07 1.52
CA PRO A 367 23.85 28.76 1.78
C PRO A 367 24.14 28.37 3.23
N GLU A 368 23.47 29.01 4.19
CA GLU A 368 23.64 28.74 5.62
C GLU A 368 23.18 27.32 6.00
N LEU A 369 22.03 26.90 5.46
CA LEU A 369 21.54 25.53 5.66
C LEU A 369 22.42 24.49 4.93
N ALA A 370 22.89 24.83 3.72
CA ALA A 370 23.82 23.97 3.00
C ALA A 370 25.16 23.78 3.76
N ALA A 371 25.68 24.87 4.35
CA ALA A 371 26.87 24.81 5.20
C ALA A 371 26.66 23.95 6.45
N GLU A 372 25.48 24.07 7.08
CA GLU A 372 25.14 23.25 8.25
C GLU A 372 25.03 21.76 7.90
N ILE A 373 24.37 21.42 6.77
CA ILE A 373 24.28 20.04 6.29
C ILE A 373 25.68 19.44 6.07
N ALA A 374 26.58 20.21 5.44
CA ALA A 374 27.95 19.78 5.20
C ALA A 374 28.72 19.59 6.52
N HIS A 375 28.58 20.52 7.46
CA HIS A 375 29.20 20.45 8.79
C HIS A 375 28.73 19.22 9.57
N LEU A 376 27.41 18.95 9.60
CA LEU A 376 26.85 17.76 10.26
C LEU A 376 27.33 16.46 9.62
N ALA A 377 27.47 16.42 8.29
CA ALA A 377 27.98 15.26 7.60
C ALA A 377 29.46 14.99 7.91
N GLU A 378 30.27 16.03 8.07
CA GLU A 378 31.70 15.95 8.35
C GLU A 378 32.00 15.60 9.82
N THR A 379 31.21 16.14 10.76
CA THR A 379 31.43 16.03 12.21
C THR A 379 30.67 14.88 12.87
N SER A 380 29.81 14.19 12.12
CA SER A 380 28.99 13.09 12.64
C SER A 380 29.83 11.90 13.14
N PRO A 381 29.52 11.33 14.32
CA PRO A 381 30.16 10.11 14.79
C PRO A 381 29.77 8.84 14.02
N VAL A 382 28.74 8.94 13.15
CA VAL A 382 28.27 7.84 12.30
C VAL A 382 28.23 8.29 10.84
N PRO A 383 28.31 7.37 9.87
CA PRO A 383 28.24 7.73 8.45
C PRO A 383 26.95 8.51 8.12
N VAL A 384 27.10 9.64 7.42
CA VAL A 384 25.99 10.42 6.90
C VAL A 384 25.91 10.25 5.38
N ARG A 385 24.78 9.78 4.89
CA ARG A 385 24.48 9.73 3.46
C ARG A 385 23.62 10.94 3.10
N HIS A 386 24.21 11.92 2.43
CA HIS A 386 23.49 13.06 1.89
C HIS A 386 22.81 12.68 0.56
N VAL A 387 21.49 12.78 0.50
CA VAL A 387 20.66 12.53 -0.69
C VAL A 387 20.14 13.87 -1.22
N LEU A 388 20.64 14.27 -2.38
CA LEU A 388 20.28 15.52 -3.05
C LEU A 388 19.13 15.28 -4.02
N ILE A 389 18.10 16.11 -3.96
CA ILE A 389 16.99 16.14 -4.91
C ILE A 389 17.04 17.51 -5.62
N ASP A 390 17.05 17.51 -6.94
CA ASP A 390 17.27 18.73 -7.74
C ASP A 390 16.18 19.81 -7.59
N ALA A 391 14.95 19.39 -7.25
CA ALA A 391 13.81 20.28 -7.06
C ALA A 391 12.97 19.81 -5.88
N ASN A 392 12.34 20.74 -5.16
CA ASN A 392 11.45 20.40 -4.05
C ASN A 392 10.26 19.55 -4.56
N LEU A 393 10.21 18.29 -4.13
CA LEU A 393 9.17 17.33 -4.48
C LEU A 393 8.11 17.19 -3.38
N GLY A 394 8.36 17.75 -2.19
CA GLY A 394 7.54 17.60 -1.00
C GLY A 394 7.93 16.41 -0.12
N LEU A 395 7.48 16.43 1.13
CA LEU A 395 7.94 15.52 2.20
C LEU A 395 7.78 14.04 1.84
N GLY A 396 6.63 13.62 1.31
CA GLY A 396 6.39 12.22 0.97
C GLY A 396 7.41 11.66 -0.05
N PRO A 397 7.53 12.23 -1.25
CA PRO A 397 8.55 11.81 -2.22
C PRO A 397 10.00 11.91 -1.71
N ALA A 398 10.31 12.92 -0.89
CA ALA A 398 11.64 13.07 -0.29
C ALA A 398 11.95 11.91 0.66
N LEU A 399 11.01 11.59 1.56
CA LEU A 399 11.14 10.45 2.48
C LEU A 399 11.23 9.11 1.73
N ASP A 400 10.49 8.94 0.63
CA ASP A 400 10.59 7.72 -0.19
C ASP A 400 11.98 7.55 -0.81
N ARG A 401 12.56 8.64 -1.34
CA ARG A 401 13.94 8.65 -1.86
C ARG A 401 14.95 8.32 -0.75
N GLY A 402 14.79 8.93 0.42
CA GLY A 402 15.65 8.66 1.58
C GLY A 402 15.53 7.22 2.07
N LEU A 403 14.31 6.68 2.13
CA LEU A 403 14.07 5.30 2.52
C LEU A 403 14.79 4.30 1.59
N GLN A 404 14.76 4.54 0.28
CA GLN A 404 15.48 3.73 -0.68
C GLN A 404 17.00 3.77 -0.44
N ALA A 405 17.53 4.91 -0.01
CA ALA A 405 18.94 5.09 0.32
C ALA A 405 19.36 4.48 1.67
N CYS A 406 18.42 4.21 2.60
CA CYS A 406 18.70 3.56 3.88
C CYS A 406 19.25 2.15 3.66
N ARG A 407 20.35 1.84 4.35
CA ARG A 407 21.04 0.54 4.27
C ARG A 407 20.35 -0.52 5.11
N TYR A 408 19.82 -0.14 6.28
CA TYR A 408 19.33 -1.09 7.27
C TYR A 408 17.83 -1.33 7.15
N GLU A 409 17.40 -2.51 7.61
CA GLU A 409 16.00 -2.92 7.63
C GLU A 409 15.15 -2.08 8.60
N ILE A 410 15.74 -1.64 9.70
CA ILE A 410 15.07 -0.78 10.66
C ILE A 410 15.39 0.68 10.33
N VAL A 411 14.37 1.49 10.20
CA VAL A 411 14.49 2.92 9.89
C VAL A 411 13.71 3.73 10.93
N ALA A 412 14.40 4.65 11.59
CA ALA A 412 13.79 5.65 12.46
C ALA A 412 13.65 6.97 11.70
N ARG A 413 12.51 7.61 11.84
CA ARG A 413 12.22 8.90 11.21
C ARG A 413 12.36 10.04 12.21
N MET A 414 12.84 11.20 11.76
CA MET A 414 12.93 12.43 12.56
C MET A 414 12.66 13.66 11.68
N ASP A 415 11.93 14.64 12.21
CA ASP A 415 11.81 15.98 11.60
C ASP A 415 13.06 16.81 11.85
N ALA A 416 13.34 17.77 10.97
CA ALA A 416 14.52 18.62 11.02
C ALA A 416 14.46 19.70 12.13
N ASP A 417 13.33 19.83 12.83
CA ASP A 417 13.08 20.86 13.84
C ASP A 417 12.67 20.29 15.21
N ASP A 418 12.60 18.97 15.36
CA ASP A 418 12.19 18.31 16.60
C ASP A 418 13.39 17.81 17.43
N VAL A 419 13.17 17.47 18.70
CA VAL A 419 14.22 17.03 19.61
C VAL A 419 13.89 15.67 20.21
N SER A 420 14.75 14.67 19.97
CA SER A 420 14.59 13.32 20.54
C SER A 420 14.97 13.29 22.02
N VAL A 421 14.23 12.50 22.81
CA VAL A 421 14.63 12.14 24.17
C VAL A 421 15.78 11.13 24.11
N PRO A 422 16.76 11.16 25.01
CA PRO A 422 17.95 10.28 24.95
C PRO A 422 17.66 8.79 24.88
N GLU A 423 16.61 8.30 25.51
CA GLU A 423 16.22 6.89 25.56
C GLU A 423 15.29 6.47 24.41
N ARG A 424 15.00 7.35 23.45
CA ARG A 424 14.01 7.11 22.38
C ARG A 424 14.23 5.77 21.69
N PHE A 425 15.38 5.58 21.11
CA PHE A 425 15.63 4.37 20.31
C PHE A 425 15.86 3.14 21.18
N ALA A 426 16.42 3.30 22.37
CA ALA A 426 16.57 2.20 23.34
C ALA A 426 15.21 1.62 23.77
N LYS A 427 14.13 2.44 23.78
CA LYS A 427 12.76 2.01 24.11
C LYS A 427 11.98 1.50 22.89
N GLN A 428 12.15 2.08 21.71
CA GLN A 428 11.38 1.70 20.52
C GLN A 428 11.91 0.45 19.79
N LEU A 429 13.23 0.31 19.68
CA LEU A 429 13.84 -0.77 18.91
C LEU A 429 13.54 -2.18 19.44
N PRO A 430 13.48 -2.43 20.75
CA PRO A 430 13.11 -3.75 21.25
C PRO A 430 11.72 -4.22 20.79
N LEU A 431 10.77 -3.31 20.57
CA LEU A 431 9.44 -3.66 20.04
C LEU A 431 9.51 -4.06 18.56
N ILE A 432 10.34 -3.37 17.75
CA ILE A 432 10.63 -3.78 16.37
C ILE A 432 11.32 -5.14 16.34
N GLU A 433 12.32 -5.33 17.21
CA GLU A 433 13.05 -6.59 17.32
C GLU A 433 12.13 -7.74 17.77
N ALA A 434 11.19 -7.47 18.67
CA ALA A 434 10.15 -8.43 19.09
C ALA A 434 9.08 -8.70 18.00
N GLY A 435 9.17 -8.04 16.83
CA GLY A 435 8.34 -8.35 15.69
C GLY A 435 7.28 -7.31 15.34
N ALA A 436 7.27 -6.12 15.94
CA ALA A 436 6.48 -5.01 15.42
C ALA A 436 7.05 -4.52 14.08
N ASP A 437 6.17 -4.06 13.19
CA ASP A 437 6.55 -3.53 11.87
C ASP A 437 6.57 -2.00 11.86
N ILE A 438 5.83 -1.36 12.78
CA ILE A 438 5.85 0.08 13.03
C ILE A 438 5.63 0.35 14.53
N VAL A 439 6.46 1.22 15.10
CA VAL A 439 6.40 1.65 16.49
C VAL A 439 6.44 3.18 16.54
N GLY A 440 5.38 3.78 17.07
CA GLY A 440 5.34 5.20 17.40
C GLY A 440 5.53 5.46 18.91
N SER A 441 5.50 6.73 19.30
CA SER A 441 5.48 7.10 20.71
C SER A 441 4.61 8.34 20.98
N GLY A 442 4.39 8.63 22.24
CA GLY A 442 3.93 9.94 22.66
C GLY A 442 4.91 11.03 22.24
N LEU A 443 4.44 12.28 22.27
CA LEU A 443 5.28 13.46 22.10
C LEU A 443 4.86 14.58 23.05
N THR A 444 5.81 15.46 23.36
CA THR A 444 5.58 16.71 24.09
C THR A 444 5.67 17.87 23.12
N GLU A 445 4.64 18.68 23.03
CA GLU A 445 4.66 19.93 22.24
C GLU A 445 5.35 21.02 23.05
N PHE A 446 6.34 21.73 22.48
CA PHE A 446 7.05 22.83 23.12
C PHE A 446 7.13 24.07 22.22
N GLY A 447 7.30 25.23 22.82
CA GLY A 447 7.39 26.53 22.12
C GLY A 447 8.80 26.84 21.61
N GLU A 448 9.47 27.80 22.24
CA GLU A 448 10.82 28.22 21.86
C GLU A 448 11.91 27.31 22.43
N HIS A 449 11.78 26.89 23.68
CA HIS A 449 12.77 26.06 24.36
C HIS A 449 12.17 24.72 24.81
N VAL A 450 12.98 23.65 24.71
CA VAL A 450 12.62 22.34 25.27
C VAL A 450 12.39 22.52 26.79
N GLY A 451 11.16 22.29 27.24
CA GLY A 451 10.73 22.59 28.62
C GLY A 451 9.54 23.54 28.67
N ASP A 452 9.35 24.40 27.70
CA ASP A 452 8.16 25.25 27.54
C ASP A 452 6.99 24.42 27.00
N VAL A 453 6.49 23.50 27.84
CA VAL A 453 5.48 22.51 27.41
C VAL A 453 4.15 23.20 27.16
N VAL A 454 3.69 23.15 25.89
CA VAL A 454 2.39 23.69 25.46
C VAL A 454 1.32 22.62 25.28
N GLY A 455 1.72 21.35 25.20
CA GLY A 455 0.81 20.22 25.06
C GLY A 455 1.50 18.85 25.08
N ARG A 456 0.69 17.80 25.14
CA ARG A 456 1.16 16.41 25.03
C ARG A 456 0.21 15.64 24.13
N ARG A 457 0.75 14.70 23.35
CA ARG A 457 -0.04 13.76 22.56
C ARG A 457 0.33 12.34 22.92
N THR A 458 -0.64 11.62 23.46
CA THR A 458 -0.51 10.20 23.78
C THR A 458 -1.27 9.39 22.74
N PRO A 459 -0.60 8.54 21.94
CA PRO A 459 -1.25 7.69 20.96
C PRO A 459 -1.90 6.47 21.64
N PRO A 460 -2.85 5.78 20.96
CA PRO A 460 -3.35 4.49 21.43
C PRO A 460 -2.20 3.46 21.39
N THR A 461 -2.10 2.62 22.43
CA THR A 461 -0.98 1.67 22.59
C THR A 461 -1.32 0.24 22.16
N SER A 462 -2.59 -0.19 22.29
CA SER A 462 -2.95 -1.55 21.90
C SER A 462 -3.08 -1.69 20.38
N PRO A 463 -2.57 -2.78 19.79
CA PRO A 463 -2.70 -3.04 18.35
C PRO A 463 -4.14 -3.01 17.84
N GLU A 464 -5.10 -3.49 18.64
CA GLU A 464 -6.53 -3.52 18.31
C GLU A 464 -7.11 -2.12 18.24
N GLU A 465 -6.73 -1.26 19.20
CA GLU A 465 -7.17 0.14 19.21
C GLU A 465 -6.57 0.91 18.04
N ILE A 466 -5.28 0.72 17.77
CA ILE A 466 -4.59 1.31 16.61
C ILE A 466 -5.33 0.96 15.32
N ARG A 467 -5.64 -0.35 15.09
CA ARG A 467 -6.38 -0.81 13.91
C ARG A 467 -7.80 -0.26 13.82
N ARG A 468 -8.45 -0.04 14.94
CA ARG A 468 -9.80 0.56 14.98
C ARG A 468 -9.76 2.05 14.67
N VAL A 469 -8.83 2.75 15.26
CA VAL A 469 -8.73 4.23 15.22
C VAL A 469 -8.24 4.71 13.85
N ILE A 470 -7.34 3.97 13.18
CA ILE A 470 -6.68 4.41 11.94
C ILE A 470 -7.66 4.70 10.79
N ARG A 471 -8.84 4.09 10.81
CA ARG A 471 -9.90 4.37 9.82
C ARG A 471 -10.57 5.73 9.99
N PHE A 472 -10.32 6.39 11.12
CA PHE A 472 -10.92 7.69 11.45
C PHE A 472 -9.88 8.79 11.67
N ARG A 473 -8.78 8.49 12.37
CA ARG A 473 -7.67 9.43 12.63
C ARG A 473 -6.34 8.67 12.63
N ASP A 474 -5.25 9.38 12.37
CA ASP A 474 -3.91 8.82 12.49
C ASP A 474 -3.63 8.45 13.98
N PRO A 475 -3.27 7.19 14.26
CA PRO A 475 -2.89 6.74 15.58
C PRO A 475 -1.40 6.92 15.89
N PHE A 476 -0.60 7.41 14.95
CA PHE A 476 0.82 7.66 15.13
C PHE A 476 1.13 9.15 15.13
N ASN A 477 2.21 9.50 15.78
CA ASN A 477 2.84 10.82 15.66
C ASN A 477 4.01 10.67 14.68
N HIS A 478 3.92 11.23 13.49
CA HIS A 478 4.88 11.02 12.40
C HIS A 478 6.36 11.18 12.80
N PRO A 479 6.78 12.24 13.54
CA PRO A 479 8.19 12.39 13.91
C PRO A 479 8.71 11.32 14.87
N THR A 480 7.82 10.51 15.46
CA THR A 480 8.22 9.52 16.46
C THR A 480 8.40 8.12 15.90
N VAL A 481 8.06 7.87 14.64
CA VAL A 481 7.96 6.49 14.14
C VAL A 481 9.32 5.84 13.88
N VAL A 482 9.40 4.55 14.23
CA VAL A 482 10.41 3.60 13.80
C VAL A 482 9.68 2.48 13.07
N TYR A 483 10.15 2.06 11.91
CA TYR A 483 9.48 1.02 11.13
C TYR A 483 10.47 0.11 10.40
N ARG A 484 9.97 -1.03 9.96
CA ARG A 484 10.69 -1.91 9.04
C ARG A 484 10.61 -1.37 7.63
N LYS A 485 11.75 -1.24 6.95
CA LYS A 485 11.84 -0.79 5.55
C LYS A 485 10.99 -1.69 4.65
N SER A 486 11.07 -3.01 4.83
CA SER A 486 10.28 -4.00 4.08
C SER A 486 8.77 -3.80 4.26
N ALA A 487 8.29 -3.45 5.47
CA ALA A 487 6.87 -3.20 5.72
C ALA A 487 6.36 -1.92 5.03
N VAL A 488 7.19 -0.87 4.98
CA VAL A 488 6.88 0.35 4.22
C VAL A 488 6.84 0.06 2.73
N GLN A 489 7.80 -0.70 2.20
CA GLN A 489 7.85 -1.11 0.79
C GLN A 489 6.65 -1.98 0.42
N ALA A 490 6.29 -2.97 1.23
CA ALA A 490 5.10 -3.81 1.03
C ALA A 490 3.80 -3.00 1.00
N ALA A 491 3.73 -1.88 1.74
CA ALA A 491 2.62 -0.93 1.69
C ALA A 491 2.68 0.03 0.49
N GLY A 492 3.74 -0.02 -0.33
CA GLY A 492 3.92 0.82 -1.53
C GLY A 492 4.61 2.15 -1.28
N GLY A 493 5.39 2.28 -0.20
CA GLY A 493 6.22 3.45 0.09
C GLY A 493 5.42 4.73 0.41
N TYR A 494 6.12 5.82 0.60
CA TYR A 494 5.51 7.14 0.67
C TYR A 494 5.00 7.58 -0.72
N THR A 495 3.89 8.29 -0.76
CA THR A 495 3.29 8.80 -2.01
C THR A 495 3.05 10.30 -1.91
N ASP A 496 2.97 10.95 -3.08
CA ASP A 496 2.60 12.36 -3.15
C ASP A 496 1.14 12.57 -2.71
N MET A 497 0.95 12.83 -1.42
CA MET A 497 -0.31 13.18 -0.77
C MET A 497 -0.05 14.34 0.18
N ALA A 498 -0.05 15.54 -0.33
CA ALA A 498 0.30 16.74 0.44
C ALA A 498 -0.37 16.79 1.83
N LEU A 499 0.41 16.88 2.90
CA LEU A 499 0.00 16.99 4.30
C LEU A 499 -0.72 15.75 4.89
N MET A 500 -0.76 14.63 4.18
CA MET A 500 -1.43 13.38 4.58
C MET A 500 -0.67 12.13 4.09
N GLU A 501 0.58 12.29 3.67
CA GLU A 501 1.47 11.23 3.17
C GLU A 501 1.71 10.14 4.21
N ASP A 502 1.90 10.54 5.47
CA ASP A 502 2.11 9.71 6.63
C ASP A 502 0.87 8.89 6.99
N TYR A 503 -0.25 9.55 7.17
CA TYR A 503 -1.51 8.88 7.49
C TYR A 503 -1.94 7.89 6.40
N LEU A 504 -1.73 8.23 5.12
CA LEU A 504 -2.00 7.31 4.02
C LEU A 504 -1.05 6.11 4.06
N LEU A 505 0.25 6.31 4.31
CA LEU A 505 1.23 5.23 4.42
C LEU A 505 0.89 4.29 5.58
N PHE A 506 0.74 4.83 6.79
CA PHE A 506 0.48 3.99 7.98
C PHE A 506 -0.83 3.22 7.85
N THR A 507 -1.86 3.84 7.27
CA THR A 507 -3.10 3.12 6.97
C THR A 507 -2.86 1.96 5.99
N ARG A 508 -2.07 2.16 4.93
CA ARG A 508 -1.74 1.08 3.99
C ARG A 508 -0.89 -0.01 4.63
N MET A 509 0.07 0.35 5.49
CA MET A 509 0.86 -0.63 6.25
C MET A 509 -0.04 -1.52 7.11
N ILE A 510 -0.96 -0.92 7.89
CA ILE A 510 -1.90 -1.66 8.73
C ILE A 510 -2.83 -2.54 7.90
N GLU A 511 -3.37 -2.03 6.79
CA GLU A 511 -4.22 -2.78 5.88
C GLU A 511 -3.44 -3.88 5.12
N ALA A 512 -2.14 -3.71 4.91
CA ALA A 512 -1.24 -4.75 4.39
C ALA A 512 -0.85 -5.81 5.42
N GLY A 513 -1.24 -5.66 6.69
CA GLY A 513 -1.01 -6.64 7.75
C GLY A 513 0.13 -6.31 8.69
N ALA A 514 0.74 -5.11 8.59
CA ALA A 514 1.76 -4.67 9.53
C ALA A 514 1.27 -4.72 10.98
N ARG A 515 2.18 -5.09 11.89
CA ARG A 515 1.95 -5.16 13.33
C ARG A 515 2.32 -3.82 13.96
N PRO A 516 1.32 -3.04 14.39
CA PRO A 516 1.55 -1.74 14.99
C PRO A 516 1.79 -1.86 16.49
N ALA A 517 2.60 -0.97 17.02
CA ALA A 517 2.72 -0.70 18.46
C ALA A 517 2.93 0.79 18.68
N ASN A 518 2.59 1.27 19.86
CA ASN A 518 2.96 2.60 20.33
C ASN A 518 3.40 2.54 21.80
N ILE A 519 4.30 3.45 22.16
CA ILE A 519 4.70 3.73 23.54
C ILE A 519 3.95 4.98 24.00
N ALA A 520 3.28 4.92 25.14
CA ALA A 520 2.53 6.06 25.68
C ALA A 520 3.44 7.23 26.08
N GLU A 521 4.67 6.91 26.50
CA GLU A 521 5.68 7.88 26.93
C GLU A 521 6.08 8.83 25.80
N PRO A 522 6.21 10.14 26.05
CA PRO A 522 6.69 11.10 25.08
C PRO A 522 8.21 10.92 24.87
N LEU A 523 8.60 10.44 23.68
CA LEU A 523 10.00 10.20 23.33
C LEU A 523 10.54 11.22 22.30
N VAL A 524 9.71 12.16 21.89
CA VAL A 524 10.08 13.30 21.04
C VAL A 524 9.45 14.57 21.58
N ASN A 525 10.23 15.63 21.66
CA ASN A 525 9.77 16.98 21.86
C ASN A 525 9.52 17.59 20.48
N TYR A 526 8.25 17.93 20.22
CA TYR A 526 7.75 18.43 18.94
C TYR A 526 7.67 19.96 18.99
N ARG A 527 8.40 20.63 18.10
CA ARG A 527 8.44 22.11 18.08
C ARG A 527 7.18 22.71 17.45
N VAL A 528 6.49 23.54 18.23
CA VAL A 528 5.28 24.23 17.79
C VAL A 528 5.59 25.70 17.59
N GLY A 529 6.13 26.05 16.41
CA GLY A 529 6.39 27.45 16.06
C GLY A 529 5.11 28.30 15.95
N ALA A 530 5.27 29.62 16.03
CA ALA A 530 4.20 30.57 15.77
C ALA A 530 3.59 30.34 14.38
N GLY A 531 2.39 29.81 14.29
CA GLY A 531 1.73 29.46 13.01
C GLY A 531 1.48 27.96 12.79
N ALA A 532 1.99 27.05 13.63
CA ALA A 532 1.70 25.62 13.52
C ALA A 532 0.18 25.33 13.62
N TYR A 533 -0.55 26.10 14.40
CA TYR A 533 -2.01 26.01 14.48
C TYR A 533 -2.72 26.56 13.23
N ALA A 534 -2.16 27.57 12.57
CA ALA A 534 -2.69 28.09 11.30
C ALA A 534 -2.57 27.04 10.19
N ARG A 535 -1.45 26.31 10.14
CA ARG A 535 -1.23 25.21 9.17
C ARG A 535 -2.20 24.03 9.32
N ARG A 536 -2.83 23.86 10.51
CA ARG A 536 -3.79 22.78 10.80
C ARG A 536 -5.22 23.03 10.29
N GLY A 537 -5.44 24.09 9.50
CA GLY A 537 -6.74 24.45 8.92
C GLY A 537 -6.62 25.07 7.53
N GLY A 538 -7.76 25.48 6.98
CA GLY A 538 -7.85 26.16 5.70
C GLY A 538 -8.24 25.23 4.55
N THR A 539 -8.50 25.84 3.38
CA THR A 539 -9.01 25.14 2.19
C THR A 539 -8.02 24.13 1.60
N GLY A 540 -6.71 24.36 1.76
CA GLY A 540 -5.67 23.42 1.31
C GLY A 540 -5.76 22.10 2.07
N LEU A 541 -5.74 22.16 3.40
CA LEU A 541 -5.84 20.95 4.25
C LEU A 541 -7.19 20.24 4.11
N LEU A 542 -8.28 20.99 3.90
CA LEU A 542 -9.58 20.41 3.58
C LEU A 542 -9.53 19.60 2.28
N ARG A 543 -8.86 20.11 1.23
CA ARG A 543 -8.69 19.39 -0.04
C ARG A 543 -7.90 18.09 0.15
N SER A 544 -6.80 18.15 0.91
CA SER A 544 -5.98 16.97 1.25
C SER A 544 -6.77 15.95 2.07
N GLU A 545 -7.53 16.40 3.08
CA GLU A 545 -8.42 15.53 3.87
C GLU A 545 -9.47 14.83 2.99
N LEU A 546 -10.13 15.57 2.10
CA LEU A 546 -11.11 15.01 1.17
C LEU A 546 -10.46 14.03 0.17
N ALA A 547 -9.24 14.33 -0.30
CA ALA A 547 -8.49 13.44 -1.16
C ALA A 547 -8.13 12.14 -0.44
N LEU A 548 -7.65 12.22 0.82
CA LEU A 548 -7.35 11.07 1.66
C LEU A 548 -8.58 10.20 1.90
N GLN A 549 -9.72 10.80 2.30
CA GLN A 549 -10.95 10.05 2.53
C GLN A 549 -11.47 9.37 1.25
N ARG A 550 -11.34 10.02 0.09
CA ARG A 550 -11.61 9.38 -1.21
C ARG A 550 -10.68 8.21 -1.46
N ARG A 551 -9.39 8.38 -1.15
CA ARG A 551 -8.38 7.32 -1.30
C ARG A 551 -8.70 6.12 -0.42
N PHE A 552 -9.02 6.32 0.86
CA PHE A 552 -9.44 5.26 1.77
C PHE A 552 -10.65 4.49 1.25
N ARG A 553 -11.60 5.22 0.68
CA ARG A 553 -12.76 4.61 0.07
C ARG A 553 -12.42 3.82 -1.20
N ASP A 554 -11.51 4.34 -2.04
CA ASP A 554 -11.11 3.70 -3.29
C ASP A 554 -10.31 2.42 -3.04
N LEU A 555 -9.54 2.40 -1.96
CA LEU A 555 -8.81 1.22 -1.48
C LEU A 555 -9.69 0.24 -0.68
N GLY A 556 -10.96 0.56 -0.44
CA GLY A 556 -11.86 -0.30 0.33
C GLY A 556 -11.62 -0.27 1.86
N ILE A 557 -10.75 0.63 2.35
CA ILE A 557 -10.40 0.77 3.77
C ILE A 557 -11.61 1.24 4.58
N THR A 558 -12.42 2.16 4.04
CA THR A 558 -13.62 2.69 4.70
C THR A 558 -14.90 2.30 3.98
N THR A 559 -15.93 1.97 4.75
CA THR A 559 -17.30 1.79 4.27
C THR A 559 -17.91 3.12 3.83
N ARG A 560 -19.06 3.10 3.13
CA ARG A 560 -19.76 4.34 2.76
C ARG A 560 -20.16 5.17 3.98
N ARG A 561 -20.61 4.53 5.06
CA ARG A 561 -21.02 5.21 6.30
C ARG A 561 -19.82 5.87 6.97
N GLU A 562 -18.70 5.15 7.09
CA GLU A 562 -17.46 5.70 7.63
C GLU A 562 -16.92 6.85 6.78
N TYR A 563 -16.94 6.72 5.45
CA TYR A 563 -16.54 7.79 4.54
C TYR A 563 -17.38 9.07 4.76
N VAL A 564 -18.72 8.96 4.77
CA VAL A 564 -19.61 10.12 4.99
C VAL A 564 -19.34 10.72 6.38
N ARG A 565 -19.31 9.90 7.42
CA ARG A 565 -18.95 10.36 8.78
C ARG A 565 -17.63 11.12 8.79
N ASN A 566 -16.57 10.54 8.21
CA ASN A 566 -15.24 11.14 8.22
C ASN A 566 -15.22 12.46 7.44
N VAL A 567 -15.86 12.52 6.27
CA VAL A 567 -15.96 13.76 5.48
C VAL A 567 -16.70 14.85 6.25
N VAL A 568 -17.82 14.52 6.89
CA VAL A 568 -18.62 15.50 7.66
C VAL A 568 -17.85 15.95 8.90
N VAL A 569 -17.36 15.03 9.73
CA VAL A 569 -16.72 15.35 11.00
C VAL A 569 -15.34 15.98 10.80
N ARG A 570 -14.47 15.34 10.02
CA ARG A 570 -13.09 15.81 9.81
C ARG A 570 -13.03 16.96 8.82
N GLY A 571 -13.79 16.89 7.72
CA GLY A 571 -13.89 17.99 6.76
C GLY A 571 -14.52 19.23 7.38
N GLY A 572 -15.61 19.04 8.15
CA GLY A 572 -16.24 20.12 8.91
C GLY A 572 -15.28 20.77 9.92
N TYR A 573 -14.51 19.98 10.66
CA TYR A 573 -13.50 20.50 11.61
C TYR A 573 -12.46 21.42 10.93
N ARG A 574 -12.09 21.15 9.65
CA ARG A 574 -11.14 21.99 8.89
C ARG A 574 -11.70 23.36 8.52
N LEU A 575 -13.02 23.50 8.50
CA LEU A 575 -13.72 24.77 8.21
C LEU A 575 -13.96 25.63 9.48
N VAL A 576 -13.76 25.05 10.68
CA VAL A 576 -13.92 25.78 11.94
C VAL A 576 -12.84 26.87 12.05
N PRO A 577 -13.17 28.13 12.38
CA PRO A 577 -12.21 29.19 12.56
C PRO A 577 -11.14 28.85 13.61
N GLU A 578 -9.91 29.36 13.39
CA GLU A 578 -8.74 29.02 14.22
C GLU A 578 -8.94 29.26 15.72
N ALA A 579 -9.57 30.40 16.09
CA ALA A 579 -9.83 30.75 17.47
C ALA A 579 -10.70 29.69 18.20
N ILE A 580 -11.73 29.19 17.51
CA ILE A 580 -12.62 28.14 18.04
C ILE A 580 -11.89 26.80 18.11
N ARG A 581 -11.11 26.47 17.07
CA ARG A 581 -10.31 25.22 17.04
C ARG A 581 -9.29 25.16 18.17
N ARG A 582 -8.60 26.27 18.44
CA ARG A 582 -7.62 26.39 19.52
C ARG A 582 -8.25 26.16 20.89
N THR A 583 -9.43 26.71 21.12
CA THR A 583 -10.18 26.53 22.38
C THR A 583 -10.71 25.11 22.52
N ALA A 584 -11.32 24.55 21.46
CA ALA A 584 -11.82 23.17 21.45
C ALA A 584 -10.69 22.13 21.58
N TYR A 585 -9.54 22.36 20.95
CA TYR A 585 -8.36 21.48 21.08
C TYR A 585 -7.84 21.46 22.52
N ARG A 586 -7.71 22.63 23.16
CA ARG A 586 -7.30 22.73 24.56
C ARG A 586 -8.30 22.06 25.52
N ALA A 587 -9.60 22.24 25.29
CA ALA A 587 -10.63 21.65 26.12
C ALA A 587 -10.80 20.12 25.96
N LEU A 588 -10.64 19.58 24.73
CA LEU A 588 -10.91 18.17 24.43
C LEU A 588 -9.67 17.26 24.52
N ILE A 589 -8.48 17.79 24.32
CA ILE A 589 -7.24 17.00 24.23
C ILE A 589 -6.32 17.25 25.43
N ALA A 590 -6.22 18.48 25.92
CA ALA A 590 -5.41 18.79 27.10
C ALA A 590 -6.03 18.27 28.42
N ASN A 591 -7.36 18.18 28.53
CA ASN A 591 -8.05 17.72 29.76
C ASN A 591 -8.20 16.18 29.87
N ARG A 592 -7.75 15.37 28.89
CA ARG A 592 -7.72 13.89 28.99
C ARG A 592 -6.43 13.32 29.57
N GLY A 593 -5.50 14.17 29.99
CA GLY A 593 -4.24 13.79 30.65
C GLY A 593 -4.26 13.81 32.20
N GLY A 594 -5.42 14.04 32.82
CA GLY A 594 -5.54 14.05 34.25
C GLY A 594 -6.63 13.11 34.74
N ASP A 595 -6.31 11.82 34.91
CA ASP A 595 -6.87 10.93 35.93
C ASP A 595 -6.39 9.49 35.68
N HIS A 596 -5.20 9.19 36.12
CA HIS A 596 -4.78 7.89 36.68
C HIS A 596 -3.62 8.17 37.62
N ALA A 597 -3.97 8.77 38.77
CA ALA A 597 -3.12 8.75 39.95
C ALA A 597 -3.17 7.32 40.51
N VAL A 598 -2.03 6.67 40.59
CA VAL A 598 -1.85 5.42 41.33
C VAL A 598 -2.09 5.72 42.82
N PRO A 599 -2.99 5.00 43.53
CA PRO A 599 -3.10 5.12 44.98
C PRO A 599 -2.04 4.24 45.62
N GLY A 600 -1.25 4.83 46.52
CA GLY A 600 -0.55 4.05 47.50
C GLY A 600 0.91 4.42 47.76
N ALA A 601 1.14 5.45 48.57
CA ALA A 601 2.18 5.45 49.61
C ALA A 601 1.80 6.52 50.66
N ALA A 602 1.14 6.08 51.71
CA ALA A 602 0.91 6.86 52.91
C ALA A 602 2.25 7.06 53.63
N HIS A 603 2.64 8.31 53.81
CA HIS A 603 3.54 8.68 54.89
C HIS A 603 2.80 9.65 55.79
N GLY A 604 2.64 9.22 57.05
CA GLY A 604 1.99 9.94 58.11
C GLY A 604 2.73 11.23 58.47
N ASN A 605 1.95 12.26 58.62
CA ASN A 605 2.31 13.45 59.37
C ASN A 605 2.09 13.15 60.84
N GLU A 606 3.11 13.36 61.66
CA GLU A 606 2.93 13.72 63.07
C GLU A 606 3.60 15.08 63.29
N GLU A 607 2.77 16.02 63.75
CA GLU A 607 3.13 17.32 64.29
C GLU A 607 3.70 17.16 65.72
N GLY A 608 4.60 18.04 66.09
CA GLY A 608 4.82 18.26 67.52
C GLY A 608 6.14 18.90 67.89
N GLY A 609 6.15 20.23 68.10
CA GLY A 609 6.76 20.89 69.23
C GLY A 609 8.27 21.08 69.35
N ALA A 610 8.75 22.28 69.10
CA ALA A 610 9.95 22.82 69.79
C ALA A 610 9.71 23.03 71.25
N PRO A 611 10.71 23.15 72.18
CA PRO A 611 11.83 24.11 72.12
C PRO A 611 13.19 23.71 72.76
N ALA A 612 14.21 24.43 72.37
CA ALA A 612 15.40 24.92 73.08
C ALA A 612 16.08 24.11 74.20
N GLY A 613 17.41 23.93 74.13
CA GLY A 613 18.23 23.67 75.28
C GLY A 613 19.65 23.18 75.01
N ARG A 614 20.61 24.11 74.87
CA ARG A 614 22.02 24.09 75.34
C ARG A 614 22.84 22.80 75.25
N LEU A 615 23.96 22.91 74.53
CA LEU A 615 25.22 22.20 74.77
C LEU A 615 25.68 22.27 76.29
N PRO A 616 26.49 21.30 76.81
CA PRO A 616 27.92 21.34 76.57
C PRO A 616 28.66 19.99 76.64
N GLY A 617 29.83 19.95 75.99
CA GLY A 617 31.10 19.57 76.55
C GLY A 617 31.56 18.12 76.58
N ALA A 618 32.58 17.88 75.74
CA ALA A 618 33.84 17.24 76.07
C ALA A 618 33.86 15.82 76.73
N ARG A 619 34.25 14.81 75.98
CA ARG A 619 35.53 14.12 76.07
C ARG A 619 35.62 13.02 75.00
#